data_e751ce536d73d1a95d2dca4cfc34fbbb
#
_entry.id   e751ce536d73d1a95d2dca4cfc34fbbb
#
_cell.length_a   1.000
_cell.length_b   1.000
_cell.length_c   1.000
_cell.angle_alpha   90.00
_cell.angle_beta   90.00
_cell.angle_gamma   90.00
#
_symmetry.space_group_name_H-M   'P 1'
#
loop_
_entity.id
_entity.type
_entity.pdbx_description
1 polymer ?
#
loop_
_entity_poly.entity_id
_entity_poly.type
_entity_poly.pdbx_seq_one_letter_code
_entity_poly.pdbx_strand_id
1 'polypeptide(L)'
;MKKLALALGGIALGACGEKIYKGIKNTWDKLIFKDLITLRKVIKQYKEIEQIYPSYLNDPKFLEFRKTYKYDAEAIHNIKDHLFSDLKKEKLIQIGTTMEAFMEYSDKYLQDDITALKISWRFCAIRLKFDSALLQLQDINKIV
;
A
#
# COMPACT_ATOMS: atom_id res chain seq x y z
N MET A 1 8.45 -7.94 20.90
CA MET A 1 9.15 -8.18 20.74
C MET A 1 10.01 -8.20 21.31
N LYS A 2 10.33 -8.01 21.39
CA LYS A 2 11.03 -8.21 22.03
C LYS A 2 11.96 -7.73 21.81
N LYS A 3 12.36 -7.16 21.60
CA LYS A 3 13.32 -7.01 21.59
C LYS A 3 14.08 -6.20 20.95
N LEU A 4 13.86 -5.51 20.47
CA LEU A 4 14.57 -4.75 19.80
C LEU A 4 15.57 -4.32 20.61
N ALA A 5 15.37 -3.60 21.25
CA ALA A 5 16.30 -3.08 22.02
C ALA A 5 16.86 -3.99 22.88
N LEU A 6 16.23 -4.62 23.34
CA LEU A 6 16.66 -5.34 24.29
C LEU A 6 17.68 -6.01 24.08
N ALA A 7 17.75 -6.14 23.24
CA ALA A 7 18.66 -6.89 22.86
C ALA A 7 19.85 -6.66 23.53
N LEU A 8 20.02 -5.85 23.83
CA LEU A 8 21.13 -5.57 24.35
C LEU A 8 21.69 -6.36 25.20
N GLY A 9 21.28 -6.78 25.78
CA GLY A 9 21.90 -7.42 26.80
C GLY A 9 22.77 -8.41 26.27
N GLY A 10 22.57 -8.77 25.31
CA GLY A 10 23.27 -9.85 24.99
C GLY A 10 24.61 -9.88 24.92
N ILE A 11 24.98 -9.44 24.96
CA ILE A 11 26.23 -9.44 24.86
C ILE A 11 26.87 -10.58 24.91
N ALA A 12 26.68 -11.22 25.17
CA ALA A 12 27.27 -12.23 25.39
C ALA A 12 27.80 -12.79 24.45
N LEU A 13 28.06 -12.45 23.97
CA LEU A 13 28.71 -13.07 23.26
C LEU A 13 28.28 -13.88 22.20
N GLY A 14 28.77 -14.61 21.58
CA GLY A 14 28.47 -15.34 20.45
C GLY A 14 27.04 -15.80 20.39
N ALA A 15 26.67 -16.71 21.18
CA ALA A 15 25.34 -17.28 21.17
C ALA A 15 24.27 -16.24 21.41
N CYS A 16 24.52 -15.34 22.32
CA CYS A 16 23.55 -14.32 22.62
C CYS A 16 23.44 -13.31 21.46
N GLY A 17 24.54 -13.03 20.82
CA GLY A 17 24.51 -12.14 19.64
C GLY A 17 23.64 -12.69 18.54
N GLU A 18 23.67 -14.01 18.31
CA GLU A 18 22.84 -14.61 17.30
C GLU A 18 21.37 -14.51 17.66
N LYS A 19 21.04 -14.75 18.93
CA LYS A 19 19.65 -14.65 19.37
C LYS A 19 19.14 -13.22 19.20
N ILE A 20 19.95 -12.23 19.46
CA ILE A 20 19.55 -10.85 19.30
C ILE A 20 19.32 -10.56 17.84
N TYR A 21 20.21 -10.96 16.97
CA TYR A 21 20.06 -10.74 15.54
C TYR A 21 18.80 -11.42 15.00
N LYS A 22 18.56 -12.66 15.38
CA LYS A 22 17.36 -13.37 14.95
C LYS A 22 16.09 -12.70 15.47
N GLY A 23 16.12 -12.19 16.70
CA GLY A 23 14.98 -11.49 17.26
C GLY A 23 14.66 -10.21 16.50
N ILE A 24 15.68 -9.44 16.16
CA ILE A 24 15.50 -8.21 15.40
C ILE A 24 14.97 -8.55 14.00
N LYS A 25 15.56 -9.54 13.34
CA LYS A 25 15.12 -9.95 12.02
C LYS A 25 13.67 -10.41 12.05
N ASN A 26 13.29 -11.20 13.04
CA ASN A 26 11.90 -11.66 13.15
C ASN A 26 10.95 -10.50 13.36
N THR A 27 11.36 -9.46 14.08
CA THR A 27 10.54 -8.28 14.29
C THR A 27 10.32 -7.55 12.96
N TRP A 28 11.38 -7.38 12.16
CA TRP A 28 11.26 -6.75 10.87
C TRP A 28 10.39 -7.56 9.93
N ASP A 29 10.57 -8.89 9.92
CA ASP A 29 9.75 -9.78 9.08
C ASP A 29 8.27 -9.68 9.45
N LYS A 30 7.95 -9.59 10.74
CA LYS A 30 6.58 -9.45 11.19
C LYS A 30 5.98 -8.11 10.75
N LEU A 31 6.76 -7.03 10.83
CA LEU A 31 6.30 -5.72 10.40
C LEU A 31 6.04 -5.70 8.90
N ILE A 32 6.97 -6.22 8.13
CA ILE A 32 6.81 -6.32 6.68
C ILE A 32 5.58 -7.16 6.36
N PHE A 33 5.40 -8.30 7.02
CA PHE A 33 4.29 -9.18 6.78
C PHE A 33 2.95 -8.49 7.06
N LYS A 34 2.89 -7.70 8.15
CA LYS A 34 1.69 -6.95 8.50
C LYS A 34 1.32 -5.97 7.39
N ASP A 35 2.31 -5.25 6.86
CA ASP A 35 2.07 -4.28 5.80
C ASP A 35 1.68 -4.96 4.50
N LEU A 36 2.27 -6.12 4.20
CA LEU A 36 1.89 -6.89 3.03
C LEU A 36 0.46 -7.41 3.13
N ILE A 37 0.04 -7.84 4.31
CA ILE A 37 -1.34 -8.25 4.53
C ILE A 37 -2.27 -7.07 4.27
N THR A 38 -1.92 -5.89 4.76
CA THR A 38 -2.72 -4.68 4.55
C THR A 38 -2.82 -4.38 3.05
N LEU A 39 -1.71 -4.45 2.32
CA LEU A 39 -1.72 -4.21 0.88
C LEU A 39 -2.58 -5.23 0.14
N ARG A 40 -2.52 -6.50 0.53
CA ARG A 40 -3.37 -7.53 -0.09
C ARG A 40 -4.84 -7.28 0.16
N LYS A 41 -5.19 -6.80 1.37
CA LYS A 41 -6.57 -6.43 1.67
C LYS A 41 -7.03 -5.25 0.83
N VAL A 42 -6.15 -4.28 0.63
CA VAL A 42 -6.45 -3.13 -0.23
C VAL A 42 -6.72 -3.59 -1.66
N ILE A 43 -5.88 -4.47 -2.19
CA ILE A 43 -6.07 -5.02 -3.53
C ILE A 43 -7.40 -5.73 -3.65
N LYS A 44 -7.77 -6.52 -2.64
CA LYS A 44 -9.03 -7.24 -2.64
C LYS A 44 -10.22 -6.29 -2.62
N GLN A 45 -10.18 -5.28 -1.77
CA GLN A 45 -11.23 -4.28 -1.67
C GLN A 45 -11.36 -3.46 -2.96
N TYR A 46 -10.23 -3.13 -3.57
CA TYR A 46 -10.22 -2.44 -4.85
C TYR A 46 -10.91 -3.28 -5.93
N LYS A 47 -10.58 -4.57 -6.00
CA LYS A 47 -11.20 -5.47 -6.98
C LYS A 47 -12.70 -5.61 -6.75
N GLU A 48 -13.15 -5.63 -5.50
CA GLU A 48 -14.57 -5.68 -5.18
C GLU A 48 -15.29 -4.44 -5.73
N ILE A 49 -14.70 -3.26 -5.56
CA ILE A 49 -15.28 -2.02 -6.09
C ILE A 49 -15.32 -2.06 -7.61
N GLU A 50 -14.26 -2.55 -8.24
CA GLU A 50 -14.20 -2.71 -9.69
C GLU A 50 -15.33 -3.61 -10.19
N GLN A 51 -15.61 -4.68 -9.48
CA GLN A 51 -16.65 -5.62 -9.86
C GLN A 51 -18.06 -5.09 -9.65
N ILE A 52 -18.24 -4.28 -8.60
CA ILE A 52 -19.55 -3.72 -8.28
C ILE A 52 -19.91 -2.55 -9.20
N TYR A 53 -18.93 -1.77 -9.59
CA TYR A 53 -19.14 -0.54 -10.37
C TYR A 53 -18.38 -0.52 -11.70
N PRO A 54 -18.50 -1.55 -12.53
CA PRO A 54 -17.74 -1.60 -13.78
C PRO A 54 -18.12 -0.48 -14.75
N SER A 55 -19.36 -0.03 -14.73
CA SER A 55 -19.80 1.05 -15.62
C SER A 55 -19.11 2.38 -15.32
N TYR A 56 -18.70 2.59 -14.06
CA TYR A 56 -17.97 3.81 -13.71
C TYR A 56 -16.48 3.68 -13.98
N LEU A 57 -15.88 2.56 -13.59
CA LEU A 57 -14.44 2.39 -13.70
C LEU A 57 -13.97 2.04 -15.11
N ASN A 58 -14.86 1.54 -15.94
CA ASN A 58 -14.57 1.26 -17.35
C ASN A 58 -15.18 2.28 -18.29
N ASP A 59 -15.74 3.37 -17.75
CA ASP A 59 -16.30 4.43 -18.59
C ASP A 59 -15.19 5.03 -19.47
N PRO A 60 -15.40 5.15 -20.79
CA PRO A 60 -14.37 5.67 -21.68
C PRO A 60 -13.85 7.05 -21.31
N LYS A 61 -14.70 7.91 -20.79
CA LYS A 61 -14.29 9.26 -20.38
C LYS A 61 -13.35 9.19 -19.18
N PHE A 62 -13.68 8.32 -18.22
CA PHE A 62 -12.81 8.14 -17.06
C PHE A 62 -11.48 7.51 -17.48
N LEU A 63 -11.50 6.50 -18.34
CA LEU A 63 -10.28 5.85 -18.79
C LEU A 63 -9.35 6.83 -19.50
N GLU A 64 -9.92 7.75 -20.28
CA GLU A 64 -9.13 8.79 -20.93
C GLU A 64 -8.52 9.74 -19.91
N PHE A 65 -9.30 10.15 -18.92
CA PHE A 65 -8.81 11.00 -17.84
C PHE A 65 -7.68 10.31 -17.08
N ARG A 66 -7.86 9.02 -16.78
CA ARG A 66 -6.83 8.26 -16.05
C ARG A 66 -5.51 8.17 -16.81
N LYS A 67 -5.56 8.07 -18.14
CA LYS A 67 -4.34 8.00 -18.95
C LYS A 67 -3.50 9.25 -18.82
N THR A 68 -4.11 10.40 -18.65
CA THR A 68 -3.38 11.66 -18.51
C THR A 68 -3.11 12.05 -17.07
N TYR A 69 -3.63 11.29 -16.12
CA TYR A 69 -3.47 11.60 -14.70
C TYR A 69 -2.06 11.25 -14.24
N LYS A 70 -1.43 12.18 -13.56
CA LYS A 70 -0.08 11.94 -13.01
C LYS A 70 -0.19 11.53 -11.57
N TYR A 71 0.09 10.27 -11.31
CA TYR A 71 0.11 9.74 -9.96
C TYR A 71 1.55 9.75 -9.44
N ASP A 72 1.73 10.20 -8.22
CA ASP A 72 3.04 10.18 -7.60
C ASP A 72 3.35 8.78 -7.11
N ALA A 73 4.05 8.03 -7.91
CA ALA A 73 4.41 6.66 -7.59
C ALA A 73 5.82 6.54 -6.99
N GLU A 74 6.46 7.66 -6.70
CA GLU A 74 7.84 7.64 -6.22
C GLU A 74 7.98 6.80 -4.96
N ALA A 75 7.03 6.90 -4.05
CA ALA A 75 7.04 6.13 -2.82
C ALA A 75 7.13 4.63 -3.10
N ILE A 76 6.40 4.16 -4.11
CA ILE A 76 6.39 2.74 -4.45
C ILE A 76 7.69 2.35 -5.14
N HIS A 77 8.16 3.19 -6.07
CA HIS A 77 9.38 2.89 -6.82
C HIS A 77 10.62 2.84 -5.93
N ASN A 78 10.64 3.64 -4.87
CA ASN A 78 11.81 3.70 -4.00
C ASN A 78 11.89 2.56 -2.98
N ILE A 79 10.84 1.79 -2.82
CA ILE A 79 10.88 0.64 -1.91
C ILE A 79 11.53 -0.53 -2.64
N LYS A 80 12.44 -1.22 -1.96
CA LYS A 80 13.13 -2.37 -2.52
C LYS A 80 12.16 -3.49 -2.88
N ASP A 81 12.35 -4.10 -4.04
CA ASP A 81 11.41 -5.12 -4.55
C ASP A 81 11.17 -6.27 -3.58
N HIS A 82 12.21 -6.72 -2.90
CA HIS A 82 12.07 -7.87 -2.02
C HIS A 82 11.15 -7.60 -0.81
N LEU A 83 10.93 -6.33 -0.45
CA LEU A 83 10.03 -6.01 0.64
C LEU A 83 8.56 -6.20 0.26
N PHE A 84 8.25 -6.21 -1.04
CA PHE A 84 6.89 -6.45 -1.47
C PHE A 84 6.55 -7.95 -1.62
N SER A 85 7.52 -8.81 -1.42
CA SER A 85 7.34 -10.26 -1.60
C SER A 85 6.77 -10.57 -2.98
N ASP A 86 5.57 -11.16 -3.07
CA ASP A 86 4.95 -11.51 -4.34
C ASP A 86 4.09 -10.38 -4.93
N LEU A 87 3.99 -9.25 -4.26
CA LEU A 87 3.21 -8.13 -4.77
C LEU A 87 4.01 -7.39 -5.83
N LYS A 88 3.35 -7.02 -6.91
CA LYS A 88 4.01 -6.31 -8.00
C LYS A 88 3.83 -4.82 -7.87
N LYS A 89 4.93 -4.07 -8.02
CA LYS A 89 4.89 -2.62 -7.96
C LYS A 89 3.93 -2.04 -8.99
N GLU A 90 3.93 -2.59 -10.20
CA GLU A 90 3.06 -2.09 -11.27
C GLU A 90 1.60 -2.19 -10.89
N LYS A 91 1.21 -3.26 -10.21
CA LYS A 91 -0.17 -3.44 -9.77
C LYS A 91 -0.53 -2.41 -8.70
N LEU A 92 0.38 -2.15 -7.78
CA LEU A 92 0.16 -1.16 -6.73
C LEU A 92 0.06 0.25 -7.33
N ILE A 93 0.89 0.57 -8.30
CA ILE A 93 0.85 1.85 -9.00
C ILE A 93 -0.47 2.01 -9.75
N GLN A 94 -0.93 0.95 -10.43
CA GLN A 94 -2.18 0.98 -11.15
C GLN A 94 -3.36 1.23 -10.21
N ILE A 95 -3.39 0.57 -9.07
CA ILE A 95 -4.44 0.74 -8.08
C ILE A 95 -4.42 2.16 -7.52
N GLY A 96 -3.26 2.66 -7.13
CA GLY A 96 -3.13 4.02 -6.62
C GLY A 96 -3.56 5.05 -7.64
N THR A 97 -3.13 4.89 -8.88
CA THR A 97 -3.50 5.78 -9.97
C THR A 97 -5.00 5.80 -10.17
N THR A 98 -5.63 4.62 -10.22
CA THR A 98 -7.07 4.53 -10.46
C THR A 98 -7.86 5.16 -9.33
N MET A 99 -7.49 4.90 -8.09
CA MET A 99 -8.19 5.47 -6.94
C MET A 99 -8.11 6.99 -6.94
N GLU A 100 -6.92 7.54 -7.11
CA GLU A 100 -6.76 8.99 -7.09
C GLU A 100 -7.39 9.65 -8.30
N ALA A 101 -7.19 9.08 -9.47
CA ALA A 101 -7.79 9.62 -10.68
C ALA A 101 -9.31 9.63 -10.60
N PHE A 102 -9.91 8.57 -10.05
CA PHE A 102 -11.36 8.52 -9.95
C PHE A 102 -11.89 9.54 -8.94
N MET A 103 -11.22 9.72 -7.82
CA MET A 103 -11.64 10.72 -6.84
C MET A 103 -11.60 12.12 -7.45
N GLU A 104 -10.58 12.44 -8.22
CA GLU A 104 -10.49 13.75 -8.87
C GLU A 104 -11.49 13.88 -10.00
N TYR A 105 -11.66 12.84 -10.81
CA TYR A 105 -12.62 12.83 -11.91
C TYR A 105 -14.05 13.00 -11.39
N SER A 106 -14.38 12.29 -10.32
CA SER A 106 -15.69 12.39 -9.69
C SER A 106 -15.95 13.82 -9.17
N ASP A 107 -14.95 14.41 -8.55
CA ASP A 107 -15.06 15.76 -8.02
C ASP A 107 -15.26 16.80 -9.13
N LYS A 108 -14.61 16.60 -10.27
CA LYS A 108 -14.72 17.56 -11.38
C LYS A 108 -15.94 17.35 -12.24
N TYR A 109 -16.32 16.13 -12.50
CA TYR A 109 -17.31 15.83 -13.54
C TYR A 109 -18.56 15.09 -13.06
N LEU A 110 -18.56 14.55 -11.85
CA LEU A 110 -19.67 13.74 -11.35
C LEU A 110 -20.15 14.24 -9.99
N GLN A 111 -20.11 15.55 -9.78
CA GLN A 111 -20.43 16.13 -8.47
C GLN A 111 -21.82 15.78 -7.96
N ASP A 112 -22.80 15.68 -8.84
CA ASP A 112 -24.17 15.40 -8.45
C ASP A 112 -24.53 13.92 -8.47
N ASP A 113 -23.54 13.06 -8.74
CA ASP A 113 -23.78 11.63 -8.84
C ASP A 113 -23.46 10.99 -7.48
N ILE A 114 -24.52 10.58 -6.78
CA ILE A 114 -24.38 9.99 -5.44
C ILE A 114 -23.60 8.69 -5.49
N THR A 115 -23.76 7.89 -6.55
CA THR A 115 -23.02 6.63 -6.68
C THR A 115 -21.54 6.90 -6.86
N ALA A 116 -21.18 7.88 -7.68
CA ALA A 116 -19.79 8.28 -7.84
C ALA A 116 -19.19 8.76 -6.53
N LEU A 117 -19.95 9.49 -5.71
CA LEU A 117 -19.52 9.94 -4.42
C LEU A 117 -19.25 8.74 -3.48
N LYS A 118 -20.12 7.74 -3.50
CA LYS A 118 -19.92 6.52 -2.70
C LYS A 118 -18.64 5.79 -3.12
N ILE A 119 -18.39 5.68 -4.40
CA ILE A 119 -17.17 5.05 -4.91
C ILE A 119 -15.95 5.82 -4.42
N SER A 120 -15.97 7.14 -4.52
CA SER A 120 -14.88 8.00 -4.07
C SER A 120 -14.61 7.85 -2.58
N TRP A 121 -15.66 7.77 -1.76
CA TRP A 121 -15.49 7.57 -0.33
C TRP A 121 -14.88 6.21 -0.01
N ARG A 122 -15.29 5.17 -0.72
CA ARG A 122 -14.71 3.84 -0.53
C ARG A 122 -13.24 3.84 -0.94
N PHE A 123 -12.91 4.49 -2.04
CA PHE A 123 -11.52 4.62 -2.46
C PHE A 123 -10.69 5.43 -1.46
N CYS A 124 -11.26 6.48 -0.89
CA CYS A 124 -10.57 7.27 0.11
C CYS A 124 -10.21 6.42 1.33
N ALA A 125 -11.15 5.61 1.81
CA ALA A 125 -10.92 4.74 2.96
C ALA A 125 -9.82 3.70 2.67
N ILE A 126 -9.86 3.10 1.48
CA ILE A 126 -8.86 2.12 1.09
C ILE A 126 -7.49 2.79 0.94
N ARG A 127 -7.47 3.98 0.36
CA ARG A 127 -6.23 4.71 0.14
C ARG A 127 -5.52 5.07 1.43
N LEU A 128 -6.25 5.38 2.49
CA LEU A 128 -5.62 5.66 3.77
C LEU A 128 -4.84 4.45 4.27
N LYS A 129 -5.39 3.25 4.11
CA LYS A 129 -4.69 2.01 4.49
C LYS A 129 -3.51 1.74 3.57
N PHE A 130 -3.69 2.00 2.29
CA PHE A 130 -2.66 1.83 1.28
C PHE A 130 -1.46 2.74 1.58
N ASP A 131 -1.70 4.01 1.80
CA ASP A 131 -0.65 4.98 2.09
C ASP A 131 0.05 4.66 3.41
N SER A 132 -0.69 4.24 4.43
CA SER A 132 -0.11 3.88 5.73
C SER A 132 0.83 2.69 5.59
N ALA A 133 0.43 1.66 4.86
CA ALA A 133 1.29 0.49 4.66
C ALA A 133 2.54 0.84 3.86
N LEU A 134 2.40 1.66 2.83
CA LEU A 134 3.55 2.10 2.03
C LEU A 134 4.51 2.95 2.86
N LEU A 135 4.00 3.83 3.71
CA LEU A 135 4.84 4.66 4.55
C LEU A 135 5.64 3.81 5.52
N GLN A 136 5.04 2.80 6.12
CA GLN A 136 5.74 1.90 7.01
C GLN A 136 6.81 1.09 6.27
N LEU A 137 6.50 0.62 5.08
CA LEU A 137 7.49 -0.08 4.25
C LEU A 137 8.64 0.84 3.84
N GLN A 138 8.39 2.11 3.61
CA GLN A 138 9.46 3.07 3.34
C GLN A 138 10.38 3.23 4.52
N ASP A 139 9.85 3.28 5.74
CA ASP A 139 10.66 3.39 6.95
C ASP A 139 11.53 2.15 7.13
N ILE A 140 10.98 0.97 6.89
CA ILE A 140 11.72 -0.28 6.95
C ILE A 140 12.79 -0.31 5.85
N ASN A 141 12.45 0.18 4.67
CA ASN A 141 13.34 0.22 3.52
C ASN A 141 14.63 1.02 3.81
N LYS A 142 14.54 2.05 4.64
CA LYS A 142 15.70 2.86 5.00
C LYS A 142 16.67 2.10 5.90
N ILE A 143 16.18 1.13 6.63
CA ILE A 143 16.97 0.39 7.60
C ILE A 143 17.49 -0.92 7.00
N VAL A 144 16.67 -1.57 6.24
CA VAL A 144 16.97 -2.86 5.64
C VAL A 144 17.39 -2.71 4.18
#